data_0b98e514e478bf1ad8e2c4192169b879
#
_entry.id   0b98e514e478bf1ad8e2c4192169b879
#
_cell.length_a   1.000
_cell.length_b   1.000
_cell.length_c   1.000
_cell.angle_alpha   90.00
_cell.angle_beta   90.00
_cell.angle_gamma   90.00
#
_symmetry.space_group_name_H-M   'P 1'
#
loop_
_entity.id
_entity.type
_entity.pdbx_description
1 polymer ?
#
loop_
_entity_poly.entity_id
_entity_poly.type
_entity_poly.pdbx_seq_one_letter_code
_entity_poly.pdbx_strand_id
1 'polypeptide(L)'
;MNKELLGQFFTPNTIVKKMIALIKNNGKILEPSCGNGAFYNSLKHLDTVGIEIDPEVACKGSLVMDFFDWTEKVDTIIGNPPYVKYQHIANNTLNKLPQVMDKRANLYLFFMWRCIDLLKDNGELIFIVPRDFIKTTSSGELNRRLYEEGGFTYWEEFGDEKIFPDADPNVVIFRWVKNQQHTIPVTFSDGYLYFGEIRGVKLDSLFDVRVGAVSGANDIFYQEDGNIEIAVSTTKADGILQKAWYVDSPNKYLLQHKEQLLSRGIRNFNESNWWEWGRKITPLTSPAIFVNCKTRDMKPFYIGEYQWYDGSLLALIPKTKDYALEDLVELLNNTDWASQGFQVGGRLVFGQRSLSNAYLIL
;
A
#
# COMPACT_ATOMS: atom_id res chain seq x y z
N MET A 1 -11.40 -20.56 -13.85
CA MET A 1 -10.51 -19.36 -13.88
C MET A 1 -9.58 -19.36 -12.67
N ASN A 2 -8.37 -18.81 -12.75
CA ASN A 2 -7.39 -18.92 -11.63
C ASN A 2 -7.81 -17.99 -10.48
N LYS A 3 -8.07 -18.53 -9.28
CA LYS A 3 -8.51 -17.79 -8.07
C LYS A 3 -7.61 -16.61 -7.71
N GLU A 4 -6.30 -16.73 -7.94
CA GLU A 4 -5.33 -15.65 -7.72
C GLU A 4 -5.49 -14.47 -8.68
N LEU A 5 -5.94 -14.71 -9.93
CA LEU A 5 -6.16 -13.67 -10.93
C LEU A 5 -7.40 -12.81 -10.63
N LEU A 6 -8.40 -13.37 -9.94
CA LEU A 6 -9.63 -12.67 -9.57
C LEU A 6 -9.57 -12.05 -8.16
N GLY A 7 -8.47 -12.26 -7.41
CA GLY A 7 -8.30 -11.70 -6.06
C GLY A 7 -9.39 -12.13 -5.08
N GLN A 8 -9.92 -13.36 -5.23
CA GLN A 8 -11.04 -13.90 -4.45
C GLN A 8 -10.54 -14.45 -3.12
N PHE A 9 -10.86 -13.76 -2.03
CA PHE A 9 -10.63 -14.21 -0.67
C PHE A 9 -11.97 -14.43 0.03
N PHE A 10 -12.26 -15.69 0.41
CA PHE A 10 -13.50 -16.02 1.10
C PHE A 10 -13.45 -15.54 2.55
N THR A 11 -14.43 -14.72 2.94
CA THR A 11 -14.49 -14.14 4.28
C THR A 11 -15.01 -15.16 5.29
N PRO A 12 -14.29 -15.45 6.39
CA PRO A 12 -14.74 -16.35 7.43
C PRO A 12 -16.06 -15.91 8.09
N ASN A 13 -16.91 -16.86 8.48
CA ASN A 13 -18.23 -16.57 9.06
C ASN A 13 -18.16 -15.70 10.33
N THR A 14 -17.11 -15.79 11.13
CA THR A 14 -16.90 -14.94 12.30
C THR A 14 -16.76 -13.46 11.91
N ILE A 15 -16.02 -13.19 10.85
CA ILE A 15 -15.83 -11.85 10.27
C ILE A 15 -17.14 -11.37 9.63
N VAL A 16 -17.83 -12.21 8.86
CA VAL A 16 -19.14 -11.87 8.26
C VAL A 16 -20.13 -11.43 9.35
N LYS A 17 -20.28 -12.19 10.43
CA LYS A 17 -21.17 -11.84 11.54
C LYS A 17 -20.79 -10.52 12.21
N LYS A 18 -19.47 -10.31 12.43
CA LYS A 18 -18.95 -9.05 12.99
C LYS A 18 -19.32 -7.86 12.10
N MET A 19 -19.10 -7.96 10.80
CA MET A 19 -19.38 -6.88 9.86
C MET A 19 -20.88 -6.61 9.73
N ILE A 20 -21.73 -7.64 9.69
CA ILE A 20 -23.20 -7.49 9.66
C ILE A 20 -23.70 -6.76 10.92
N ALA A 21 -23.11 -7.01 12.09
CA ALA A 21 -23.47 -6.32 13.33
C ALA A 21 -23.17 -4.81 13.31
N LEU A 22 -22.36 -4.33 12.34
CA LEU A 22 -22.08 -2.90 12.17
C LEU A 22 -23.16 -2.18 11.36
N ILE A 23 -24.06 -2.88 10.67
CA ILE A 23 -25.15 -2.27 9.89
C ILE A 23 -26.08 -1.49 10.86
N LYS A 24 -26.36 -0.24 10.52
CA LYS A 24 -27.27 0.65 11.28
C LYS A 24 -28.46 1.09 10.45
N ASN A 25 -28.35 1.09 9.11
CA ASN A 25 -29.45 1.45 8.22
C ASN A 25 -30.40 0.27 8.01
N ASN A 26 -31.69 0.57 7.79
CA ASN A 26 -32.73 -0.42 7.54
C ASN A 26 -33.21 -0.45 6.06
N GLY A 27 -32.48 0.23 5.17
CA GLY A 27 -32.83 0.32 3.74
C GLY A 27 -32.17 -0.76 2.89
N LYS A 28 -32.09 -0.48 1.59
CA LYS A 28 -31.52 -1.41 0.60
C LYS A 28 -30.04 -1.66 0.83
N ILE A 29 -29.64 -2.93 0.80
CA ILE A 29 -28.28 -3.40 0.99
C ILE A 29 -27.69 -3.88 -0.33
N LEU A 30 -26.45 -3.53 -0.64
CA LEU A 30 -25.67 -4.01 -1.78
C LEU A 30 -24.41 -4.73 -1.32
N GLU A 31 -24.20 -5.94 -1.79
CA GLU A 31 -22.90 -6.63 -1.77
C GLU A 31 -22.30 -6.62 -3.18
N PRO A 32 -21.27 -5.80 -3.45
CA PRO A 32 -20.81 -5.52 -4.81
C PRO A 32 -19.93 -6.61 -5.44
N SER A 33 -19.53 -7.63 -4.67
CA SER A 33 -18.72 -8.77 -5.10
C SER A 33 -19.02 -9.97 -4.19
N CYS A 34 -20.19 -10.56 -4.37
CA CYS A 34 -20.71 -11.50 -3.38
C CYS A 34 -20.08 -12.91 -3.43
N GLY A 35 -19.37 -13.25 -4.49
CA GLY A 35 -18.74 -14.56 -4.63
C GLY A 35 -19.72 -15.71 -4.35
N ASN A 36 -19.33 -16.61 -3.46
CA ASN A 36 -20.18 -17.72 -2.99
C ASN A 36 -21.31 -17.30 -2.03
N GLY A 37 -21.45 -16.00 -1.74
CA GLY A 37 -22.55 -15.42 -0.97
C GLY A 37 -22.36 -15.41 0.53
N ALA A 38 -21.15 -15.21 1.04
CA ALA A 38 -20.88 -15.20 2.47
C ALA A 38 -21.72 -14.15 3.24
N PHE A 39 -21.82 -12.93 2.72
CA PHE A 39 -22.69 -11.88 3.27
C PHE A 39 -24.13 -12.00 2.71
N TYR A 40 -24.28 -12.16 1.39
CA TYR A 40 -25.58 -12.21 0.73
C TYR A 40 -26.51 -13.25 1.34
N ASN A 41 -26.05 -14.49 1.56
CA ASN A 41 -26.88 -15.54 2.14
C ASN A 41 -27.32 -15.24 3.59
N SER A 42 -26.54 -14.46 4.31
CA SER A 42 -26.88 -14.03 5.67
C SER A 42 -27.87 -12.85 5.70
N LEU A 43 -27.93 -12.07 4.60
CA LEU A 43 -28.72 -10.83 4.50
C LEU A 43 -29.91 -10.92 3.55
N LYS A 44 -30.03 -11.98 2.73
CA LYS A 44 -31.08 -12.13 1.70
C LYS A 44 -32.53 -12.15 2.23
N HIS A 45 -32.72 -12.20 3.53
CA HIS A 45 -34.03 -12.02 4.17
C HIS A 45 -34.42 -10.53 4.32
N LEU A 46 -33.48 -9.63 4.05
CA LEU A 46 -33.65 -8.18 3.95
C LEU A 46 -33.67 -7.76 2.49
N ASP A 47 -33.95 -6.49 2.20
CA ASP A 47 -33.83 -5.94 0.83
C ASP A 47 -32.35 -5.87 0.40
N THR A 48 -31.82 -7.01 -0.05
CA THR A 48 -30.41 -7.18 -0.35
C THR A 48 -30.19 -7.60 -1.80
N VAL A 49 -29.25 -6.93 -2.48
CA VAL A 49 -28.75 -7.28 -3.80
C VAL A 49 -27.31 -7.72 -3.70
N GLY A 50 -26.98 -8.90 -4.23
CA GLY A 50 -25.63 -9.38 -4.40
C GLY A 50 -25.23 -9.30 -5.90
N ILE A 51 -24.04 -8.81 -6.19
CA ILE A 51 -23.47 -8.76 -7.54
C ILE A 51 -22.22 -9.63 -7.57
N GLU A 52 -22.06 -10.41 -8.65
CA GLU A 52 -20.83 -11.17 -8.91
C GLU A 52 -20.55 -11.16 -10.42
N ILE A 53 -19.30 -10.96 -10.80
CA ILE A 53 -18.90 -10.92 -12.21
C ILE A 53 -18.68 -12.33 -12.77
N ASP A 54 -18.26 -13.29 -11.94
CA ASP A 54 -17.97 -14.66 -12.33
C ASP A 54 -19.21 -15.57 -12.14
N PRO A 55 -19.84 -16.03 -13.23
CA PRO A 55 -21.00 -16.89 -13.14
C PRO A 55 -20.73 -18.26 -12.50
N GLU A 56 -19.45 -18.73 -12.48
CA GLU A 56 -19.08 -20.02 -11.90
C GLU A 56 -19.09 -20.01 -10.36
N VAL A 57 -18.90 -18.83 -9.75
CA VAL A 57 -18.88 -18.67 -8.28
C VAL A 57 -20.09 -17.94 -7.74
N ALA A 58 -20.85 -17.26 -8.60
CA ALA A 58 -22.02 -16.49 -8.22
C ALA A 58 -23.05 -17.32 -7.42
N CYS A 59 -23.40 -16.85 -6.23
CA CYS A 59 -24.37 -17.55 -5.39
C CYS A 59 -25.80 -17.44 -5.95
N LYS A 60 -26.64 -18.43 -5.61
CA LYS A 60 -28.04 -18.45 -6.08
C LYS A 60 -28.80 -17.21 -5.64
N GLY A 61 -29.33 -16.45 -6.60
CA GLY A 61 -30.13 -15.25 -6.40
C GLY A 61 -29.34 -13.95 -6.52
N SER A 62 -28.01 -14.01 -6.67
CA SER A 62 -27.22 -12.84 -7.03
C SER A 62 -27.34 -12.48 -8.50
N LEU A 63 -27.01 -11.25 -8.85
CA LEU A 63 -26.94 -10.75 -10.21
C LEU A 63 -25.55 -11.04 -10.79
N VAL A 64 -25.51 -11.69 -11.96
CA VAL A 64 -24.25 -11.91 -12.68
C VAL A 64 -23.99 -10.72 -13.58
N MET A 65 -23.14 -9.79 -13.13
CA MET A 65 -22.80 -8.57 -13.87
C MET A 65 -21.50 -7.93 -13.30
N ASP A 66 -20.92 -7.02 -14.08
CA ASP A 66 -19.85 -6.17 -13.57
C ASP A 66 -20.43 -5.10 -12.62
N PHE A 67 -19.90 -5.00 -11.40
CA PHE A 67 -20.33 -4.03 -10.40
C PHE A 67 -20.30 -2.57 -10.93
N PHE A 68 -19.37 -2.22 -11.78
CA PHE A 68 -19.26 -0.86 -12.34
C PHE A 68 -20.43 -0.49 -13.28
N ASP A 69 -21.25 -1.46 -13.70
CA ASP A 69 -22.50 -1.22 -14.44
C ASP A 69 -23.71 -0.95 -13.54
N TRP A 70 -23.58 -1.18 -12.21
CA TRP A 70 -24.66 -0.89 -11.27
C TRP A 70 -24.82 0.62 -11.04
N THR A 71 -26.07 1.12 -11.07
CA THR A 71 -26.36 2.57 -11.01
C THR A 71 -27.32 2.97 -9.89
N GLU A 72 -28.06 2.03 -9.31
CA GLU A 72 -29.02 2.35 -8.26
C GLU A 72 -28.31 2.74 -6.96
N LYS A 73 -28.82 3.80 -6.30
CA LYS A 73 -28.34 4.22 -4.97
C LYS A 73 -28.94 3.37 -3.86
N VAL A 74 -28.11 3.04 -2.87
CA VAL A 74 -28.47 2.16 -1.76
C VAL A 74 -28.15 2.80 -0.41
N ASP A 75 -28.70 2.22 0.66
CA ASP A 75 -28.51 2.71 2.02
C ASP A 75 -27.28 2.10 2.69
N THR A 76 -26.96 0.85 2.36
CA THR A 76 -25.80 0.12 2.91
C THR A 76 -25.06 -0.61 1.80
N ILE A 77 -23.73 -0.50 1.81
CA ILE A 77 -22.85 -1.35 1.00
C ILE A 77 -21.93 -2.11 1.97
N ILE A 78 -21.93 -3.45 1.84
CA ILE A 78 -21.13 -4.32 2.72
C ILE A 78 -20.43 -5.38 1.88
N GLY A 79 -19.19 -5.74 2.23
CA GLY A 79 -18.49 -6.85 1.57
C GLY A 79 -16.99 -6.84 1.72
N ASN A 80 -16.37 -7.74 0.96
CA ASN A 80 -14.94 -7.88 0.77
C ASN A 80 -14.64 -7.70 -0.74
N PRO A 81 -14.25 -6.51 -1.20
CA PRO A 81 -13.99 -6.26 -2.62
C PRO A 81 -12.75 -7.01 -3.11
N PRO A 82 -12.63 -7.30 -4.42
CA PRO A 82 -11.53 -8.09 -4.98
C PRO A 82 -10.18 -7.35 -4.95
N TYR A 83 -9.09 -8.02 -4.51
CA TYR A 83 -7.74 -7.46 -4.40
C TYR A 83 -6.90 -7.73 -5.66
N VAL A 84 -7.27 -7.13 -6.78
CA VAL A 84 -6.63 -7.33 -8.09
C VAL A 84 -5.73 -6.15 -8.45
N LYS A 85 -4.48 -6.42 -8.84
CA LYS A 85 -3.56 -5.39 -9.31
C LYS A 85 -4.06 -4.82 -10.64
N TYR A 86 -3.88 -3.52 -10.88
CA TYR A 86 -4.35 -2.80 -12.06
C TYR A 86 -4.08 -3.52 -13.38
N GLN A 87 -2.87 -4.04 -13.56
CA GLN A 87 -2.44 -4.75 -14.77
C GLN A 87 -3.17 -6.08 -15.04
N HIS A 88 -3.90 -6.60 -14.06
CA HIS A 88 -4.65 -7.85 -14.17
C HIS A 88 -6.18 -7.62 -14.26
N ILE A 89 -6.63 -6.35 -14.23
CA ILE A 89 -8.05 -6.01 -14.40
C ILE A 89 -8.43 -6.19 -15.86
N ALA A 90 -9.59 -6.83 -16.10
CA ALA A 90 -10.10 -7.04 -17.45
C ALA A 90 -10.39 -5.72 -18.17
N ASN A 91 -10.11 -5.66 -19.47
CA ASN A 91 -10.25 -4.44 -20.28
C ASN A 91 -11.66 -3.84 -20.23
N ASN A 92 -12.70 -4.66 -20.20
CA ASN A 92 -14.09 -4.19 -20.11
C ASN A 92 -14.33 -3.41 -18.81
N THR A 93 -13.78 -3.86 -17.70
CA THR A 93 -13.85 -3.17 -16.40
C THR A 93 -12.94 -1.93 -16.39
N LEU A 94 -11.71 -2.03 -16.94
CA LEU A 94 -10.77 -0.89 -16.99
C LEU A 94 -11.37 0.37 -17.63
N ASN A 95 -12.18 0.20 -18.70
CA ASN A 95 -12.82 1.30 -19.42
C ASN A 95 -13.89 2.04 -18.60
N LYS A 96 -14.36 1.46 -17.50
CA LYS A 96 -15.40 2.00 -16.61
C LYS A 96 -14.81 2.70 -15.37
N LEU A 97 -13.50 2.50 -15.12
CA LEU A 97 -12.85 3.03 -13.93
C LEU A 97 -12.67 4.56 -13.99
N PRO A 98 -12.79 5.27 -12.85
CA PRO A 98 -12.61 6.70 -12.79
C PRO A 98 -11.17 7.11 -13.16
N GLN A 99 -11.06 8.01 -14.14
CA GLN A 99 -9.75 8.45 -14.67
C GLN A 99 -8.95 9.33 -13.70
N VAL A 100 -9.59 9.85 -12.66
CA VAL A 100 -8.93 10.67 -11.61
C VAL A 100 -8.05 9.83 -10.70
N MET A 101 -8.29 8.51 -10.61
CA MET A 101 -7.50 7.63 -9.76
C MET A 101 -6.21 7.17 -10.47
N ASP A 102 -5.17 6.92 -9.66
CA ASP A 102 -3.87 6.44 -10.14
C ASP A 102 -3.99 5.04 -10.78
N LYS A 103 -3.45 4.87 -11.98
CA LYS A 103 -3.42 3.60 -12.74
C LYS A 103 -2.55 2.51 -12.10
N ARG A 104 -1.97 2.73 -10.93
CA ARG A 104 -1.29 1.73 -10.09
C ARG A 104 -2.18 1.23 -8.96
N ALA A 105 -3.38 1.81 -8.81
CA ALA A 105 -4.31 1.46 -7.76
C ALA A 105 -4.81 0.02 -7.91
N ASN A 106 -4.99 -0.67 -6.79
CA ASN A 106 -5.62 -1.98 -6.75
C ASN A 106 -7.13 -1.85 -6.96
N LEU A 107 -7.79 -2.88 -7.51
CA LEU A 107 -9.20 -2.87 -7.86
C LEU A 107 -10.13 -2.51 -6.69
N TYR A 108 -9.81 -2.97 -5.47
CA TYR A 108 -10.64 -2.65 -4.29
C TYR A 108 -10.74 -1.14 -4.02
N LEU A 109 -9.74 -0.34 -4.38
CA LEU A 109 -9.77 1.12 -4.25
C LEU A 109 -10.80 1.74 -5.21
N PHE A 110 -10.91 1.21 -6.42
CA PHE A 110 -11.94 1.62 -7.39
C PHE A 110 -13.34 1.21 -6.93
N PHE A 111 -13.47 0.03 -6.30
CA PHE A 111 -14.72 -0.38 -5.66
C PHE A 111 -15.13 0.61 -4.57
N MET A 112 -14.21 0.97 -3.66
CA MET A 112 -14.49 1.97 -2.61
C MET A 112 -14.92 3.30 -3.21
N TRP A 113 -14.22 3.78 -4.25
CA TRP A 113 -14.59 5.01 -4.97
C TRP A 113 -16.02 4.94 -5.49
N ARG A 114 -16.36 3.89 -6.23
CA ARG A 114 -17.69 3.70 -6.80
C ARG A 114 -18.77 3.58 -5.72
N CYS A 115 -18.48 2.92 -4.60
CA CYS A 115 -19.40 2.78 -3.47
C CYS A 115 -19.80 4.14 -2.89
N ILE A 116 -18.86 5.10 -2.77
CA ILE A 116 -19.17 6.47 -2.31
C ILE A 116 -20.22 7.13 -3.23
N ASP A 117 -20.10 6.93 -4.56
CA ASP A 117 -21.06 7.47 -5.53
C ASP A 117 -22.44 6.83 -5.41
N LEU A 118 -22.49 5.51 -5.11
CA LEU A 118 -23.74 4.73 -5.02
C LEU A 118 -24.47 4.86 -3.68
N LEU A 119 -23.82 5.35 -2.65
CA LEU A 119 -24.49 5.58 -1.36
C LEU A 119 -25.41 6.79 -1.40
N LYS A 120 -26.60 6.63 -0.81
CA LYS A 120 -27.49 7.74 -0.46
C LYS A 120 -26.86 8.59 0.64
N ASP A 121 -27.44 9.75 0.92
CA ASP A 121 -27.08 10.57 2.07
C ASP A 121 -27.29 9.77 3.37
N ASN A 122 -26.31 9.81 4.26
CA ASN A 122 -26.23 8.98 5.47
C ASN A 122 -26.14 7.46 5.20
N GLY A 123 -25.92 7.06 3.95
CA GLY A 123 -25.62 5.67 3.59
C GLY A 123 -24.28 5.23 4.14
N GLU A 124 -24.14 3.93 4.39
CA GLU A 124 -22.96 3.37 5.06
C GLU A 124 -22.19 2.38 4.19
N LEU A 125 -20.88 2.45 4.28
CA LEU A 125 -19.92 1.53 3.66
C LEU A 125 -19.24 0.70 4.76
N ILE A 126 -19.39 -0.62 4.69
CA ILE A 126 -18.81 -1.56 5.67
C ILE A 126 -17.95 -2.56 4.90
N PHE A 127 -16.65 -2.35 4.88
CA PHE A 127 -15.73 -3.18 4.12
C PHE A 127 -14.63 -3.79 5.00
N ILE A 128 -14.15 -4.96 4.55
CA ILE A 128 -12.86 -5.50 4.95
C ILE A 128 -11.91 -5.34 3.76
N VAL A 129 -10.79 -4.63 3.96
CA VAL A 129 -9.82 -4.30 2.89
C VAL A 129 -8.39 -4.29 3.42
N PRO A 130 -7.38 -4.42 2.54
CA PRO A 130 -6.00 -4.19 2.93
C PRO A 130 -5.81 -2.81 3.57
N ARG A 131 -5.16 -2.80 4.74
CA ARG A 131 -4.93 -1.59 5.53
C ARG A 131 -4.07 -0.55 4.81
N ASP A 132 -3.22 -0.98 3.90
CA ASP A 132 -2.24 -0.13 3.23
C ASP A 132 -2.85 1.03 2.42
N PHE A 133 -4.15 0.97 2.08
CA PHE A 133 -4.82 2.06 1.36
C PHE A 133 -4.68 3.42 2.06
N ILE A 134 -4.59 3.44 3.38
CA ILE A 134 -4.45 4.71 4.12
C ILE A 134 -3.12 5.43 3.83
N LYS A 135 -2.11 4.72 3.31
CA LYS A 135 -0.74 5.23 3.11
C LYS A 135 -0.13 4.96 1.73
N THR A 136 -0.90 4.42 0.78
CA THR A 136 -0.39 4.27 -0.60
C THR A 136 -0.59 5.56 -1.40
N THR A 137 0.36 5.88 -2.26
CA THR A 137 0.26 7.05 -3.15
C THR A 137 -0.95 6.94 -4.07
N SER A 138 -1.29 5.71 -4.50
CA SER A 138 -2.39 5.47 -5.43
C SER A 138 -3.78 5.65 -4.84
N SER A 139 -3.91 5.73 -3.51
CA SER A 139 -5.18 5.96 -2.81
C SER A 139 -5.40 7.41 -2.39
N GLY A 140 -4.46 8.32 -2.66
CA GLY A 140 -4.52 9.69 -2.13
C GLY A 140 -5.83 10.44 -2.42
N GLU A 141 -6.34 10.38 -3.66
CA GLU A 141 -7.61 10.99 -4.02
C GLU A 141 -8.82 10.30 -3.37
N LEU A 142 -8.79 8.97 -3.24
CA LEU A 142 -9.82 8.23 -2.51
C LEU A 142 -9.81 8.61 -1.02
N ASN A 143 -8.63 8.70 -0.41
CA ASN A 143 -8.48 9.08 0.99
C ASN A 143 -9.01 10.50 1.25
N ARG A 144 -8.77 11.43 0.32
CA ARG A 144 -9.34 12.78 0.38
C ARG A 144 -10.87 12.71 0.36
N ARG A 145 -11.47 11.95 -0.56
CA ARG A 145 -12.93 11.78 -0.64
C ARG A 145 -13.50 11.16 0.65
N LEU A 146 -12.86 10.11 1.16
CA LEU A 146 -13.30 9.47 2.41
C LEU A 146 -13.26 10.42 3.60
N TYR A 147 -12.31 11.35 3.61
CA TYR A 147 -12.18 12.34 4.67
C TYR A 147 -13.19 13.50 4.53
N GLU A 148 -13.41 13.99 3.31
CA GLU A 148 -14.23 15.17 3.04
C GLU A 148 -15.72 14.88 2.87
N GLU A 149 -16.09 13.71 2.28
CA GLU A 149 -17.47 13.38 1.93
C GLU A 149 -18.20 12.54 2.99
N GLY A 150 -17.53 12.17 4.10
CA GLY A 150 -18.17 11.42 5.19
C GLY A 150 -17.23 11.11 6.33
N GLY A 151 -17.65 10.23 7.23
CA GLY A 151 -16.90 9.95 8.45
C GLY A 151 -16.74 8.47 8.76
N PHE A 152 -15.54 8.10 9.21
CA PHE A 152 -15.30 6.81 9.82
C PHE A 152 -15.94 6.75 11.19
N THR A 153 -16.75 5.71 11.43
CA THR A 153 -17.48 5.48 12.67
C THR A 153 -17.11 4.17 13.35
N TYR A 154 -16.34 3.34 12.65
CA TYR A 154 -15.72 2.12 13.16
C TYR A 154 -14.44 1.84 12.40
N TRP A 155 -13.42 1.37 13.14
CA TRP A 155 -12.14 0.96 12.60
C TRP A 155 -11.54 -0.14 13.47
N GLU A 156 -11.21 -1.28 12.88
CA GLU A 156 -10.58 -2.41 13.57
C GLU A 156 -9.48 -2.99 12.70
N GLU A 157 -8.27 -3.02 13.23
CA GLU A 157 -7.09 -3.61 12.59
C GLU A 157 -6.82 -5.00 13.18
N PHE A 158 -6.45 -5.94 12.32
CA PHE A 158 -6.14 -7.32 12.75
C PHE A 158 -4.63 -7.55 12.94
N GLY A 159 -3.79 -6.56 12.63
CA GLY A 159 -2.33 -6.67 12.77
C GLY A 159 -1.80 -7.86 11.96
N ASP A 160 -1.07 -8.75 12.66
CA ASP A 160 -0.50 -9.97 12.08
C ASP A 160 -1.43 -11.20 12.21
N GLU A 161 -2.67 -11.02 12.64
CA GLU A 161 -3.64 -12.09 12.71
C GLU A 161 -4.01 -12.57 11.30
N LYS A 162 -3.88 -13.86 11.06
CA LYS A 162 -4.21 -14.48 9.78
C LYS A 162 -5.72 -14.62 9.62
N ILE A 163 -6.35 -13.65 8.98
CA ILE A 163 -7.79 -13.62 8.76
C ILE A 163 -8.22 -14.56 7.62
N PHE A 164 -7.44 -14.64 6.55
CA PHE A 164 -7.74 -15.50 5.41
C PHE A 164 -6.86 -16.74 5.40
N PRO A 165 -7.43 -17.97 5.19
CA PRO A 165 -6.64 -19.21 5.19
C PRO A 165 -5.50 -19.23 4.16
N ASP A 166 -5.75 -18.66 2.97
CA ASP A 166 -4.87 -18.78 1.81
C ASP A 166 -4.03 -17.52 1.52
N ALA A 167 -4.17 -16.46 2.32
CA ALA A 167 -3.43 -15.21 2.14
C ALA A 167 -3.26 -14.46 3.46
N ASP A 168 -2.25 -13.60 3.49
CA ASP A 168 -1.83 -12.88 4.69
C ASP A 168 -1.81 -11.34 4.48
N PRO A 169 -2.87 -10.72 3.89
CA PRO A 169 -2.94 -9.28 3.86
C PRO A 169 -3.23 -8.74 5.25
N ASN A 170 -2.50 -7.73 5.69
CA ASN A 170 -2.91 -6.94 6.84
C ASN A 170 -4.18 -6.18 6.47
N VAL A 171 -5.32 -6.59 7.03
CA VAL A 171 -6.62 -6.04 6.69
C VAL A 171 -7.23 -5.25 7.85
N VAL A 172 -8.16 -4.39 7.49
CA VAL A 172 -8.98 -3.63 8.43
C VAL A 172 -10.46 -3.85 8.11
N ILE A 173 -11.29 -3.85 9.12
CA ILE A 173 -12.73 -3.65 9.00
C ILE A 173 -13.03 -2.21 9.36
N PHE A 174 -13.77 -1.53 8.50
CA PHE A 174 -14.24 -0.19 8.82
C PHE A 174 -15.74 -0.03 8.50
N ARG A 175 -16.36 0.90 9.20
CA ARG A 175 -17.64 1.48 8.82
C ARG A 175 -17.45 2.99 8.58
N TRP A 176 -17.82 3.42 7.39
CA TRP A 176 -17.80 4.81 6.96
C TRP A 176 -19.23 5.25 6.58
N VAL A 177 -19.61 6.47 6.90
CA VAL A 177 -20.97 6.98 6.65
C VAL A 177 -20.89 8.28 5.87
N LYS A 178 -21.58 8.32 4.73
CA LYS A 178 -21.63 9.48 3.84
C LYS A 178 -22.29 10.67 4.55
N ASN A 179 -21.73 11.86 4.34
CA ASN A 179 -22.21 13.13 4.91
C ASN A 179 -22.27 13.16 6.45
N GLN A 180 -21.52 12.29 7.13
CA GLN A 180 -21.32 12.35 8.58
C GLN A 180 -19.91 12.80 8.95
N GLN A 181 -19.75 13.33 10.16
CA GLN A 181 -18.44 13.59 10.73
C GLN A 181 -17.81 12.28 11.25
N HIS A 182 -16.49 12.28 11.33
CA HIS A 182 -15.76 11.19 11.98
C HIS A 182 -16.15 11.09 13.46
N THR A 183 -16.49 9.90 13.92
CA THR A 183 -16.72 9.63 15.35
C THR A 183 -15.51 9.00 16.03
N ILE A 184 -14.48 8.68 15.25
CA ILE A 184 -13.16 8.25 15.68
C ILE A 184 -12.13 9.27 15.21
N PRO A 185 -11.00 9.49 15.92
CA PRO A 185 -9.99 10.43 15.51
C PRO A 185 -9.37 10.03 14.17
N VAL A 186 -9.54 10.86 13.15
CA VAL A 186 -8.94 10.68 11.81
C VAL A 186 -8.41 12.03 11.34
N THR A 187 -7.23 12.03 10.78
CA THR A 187 -6.62 13.20 10.13
C THR A 187 -6.23 12.84 8.71
N PHE A 188 -6.44 13.77 7.77
CA PHE A 188 -5.96 13.67 6.40
C PHE A 188 -4.78 14.63 6.20
N SER A 189 -3.68 14.12 5.66
CA SER A 189 -2.52 14.93 5.26
C SER A 189 -1.81 14.29 4.07
N ASP A 190 -1.55 15.07 3.03
CA ASP A 190 -0.76 14.69 1.84
C ASP A 190 -1.22 13.40 1.14
N GLY A 191 -2.54 13.14 1.14
CA GLY A 191 -3.13 11.94 0.54
C GLY A 191 -3.19 10.74 1.49
N TYR A 192 -2.76 10.87 2.75
CA TYR A 192 -2.78 9.81 3.75
C TYR A 192 -3.85 10.04 4.81
N LEU A 193 -4.39 8.94 5.34
CA LEU A 193 -5.26 8.92 6.50
C LEU A 193 -4.48 8.43 7.72
N TYR A 194 -4.64 9.14 8.82
CA TYR A 194 -4.05 8.79 10.11
C TYR A 194 -5.18 8.56 11.09
N PHE A 195 -5.21 7.37 11.70
CA PHE A 195 -6.18 6.99 12.72
C PHE A 195 -5.54 7.15 14.10
N GLY A 196 -6.22 7.84 15.00
CA GLY A 196 -5.70 8.25 16.30
C GLY A 196 -5.23 9.71 16.33
N GLU A 197 -4.70 10.14 17.47
CA GLU A 197 -4.15 11.48 17.62
C GLU A 197 -2.78 11.58 16.96
N ILE A 198 -2.63 12.55 16.06
CA ILE A 198 -1.32 12.92 15.53
C ILE A 198 -0.66 13.85 16.55
N ARG A 199 0.48 13.42 17.09
CA ARG A 199 1.30 14.21 18.00
C ARG A 199 2.70 14.36 17.42
N GLY A 200 3.32 15.52 17.66
CA GLY A 200 4.69 15.78 17.27
C GLY A 200 4.86 16.51 15.95
N VAL A 201 6.05 16.42 15.38
CA VAL A 201 6.46 17.10 14.16
C VAL A 201 6.56 16.11 13.00
N LYS A 202 6.30 16.58 11.80
CA LYS A 202 6.43 15.76 10.60
C LYS A 202 7.89 15.43 10.32
N LEU A 203 8.21 14.17 10.00
CA LEU A 203 9.58 13.70 9.81
C LEU A 203 10.29 14.49 8.70
N ASP A 204 9.58 14.87 7.62
CA ASP A 204 10.16 15.67 6.55
C ASP A 204 10.54 17.10 6.98
N SER A 205 10.09 17.59 8.13
CA SER A 205 10.59 18.86 8.68
C SER A 205 12.02 18.74 9.23
N LEU A 206 12.42 17.53 9.65
CA LEU A 206 13.73 17.26 10.25
C LEU A 206 14.70 16.58 9.28
N PHE A 207 14.19 15.79 8.34
CA PHE A 207 15.02 14.95 7.46
C PHE A 207 14.66 15.10 5.99
N ASP A 208 15.68 15.02 5.14
CA ASP A 208 15.54 14.70 3.72
C ASP A 208 15.64 13.17 3.56
N VAL A 209 14.54 12.52 3.23
CA VAL A 209 14.49 11.05 3.08
C VAL A 209 14.77 10.68 1.63
N ARG A 210 15.81 9.90 1.41
CA ARG A 210 16.22 9.46 0.07
C ARG A 210 16.19 7.95 -0.05
N VAL A 211 15.70 7.46 -1.18
CA VAL A 211 15.78 6.04 -1.52
C VAL A 211 17.01 5.80 -2.39
N GLY A 212 17.66 4.67 -2.18
CA GLY A 212 18.88 4.31 -2.90
C GLY A 212 18.64 3.97 -4.38
N ALA A 213 19.72 3.65 -5.05
CA ALA A 213 19.76 3.31 -6.45
C ALA A 213 19.09 1.97 -6.76
N VAL A 214 18.62 1.79 -7.98
CA VAL A 214 18.02 0.52 -8.43
C VAL A 214 18.61 0.14 -9.77
N SER A 215 19.25 -1.03 -9.84
CA SER A 215 19.84 -1.54 -11.09
C SER A 215 18.77 -2.06 -12.06
N GLY A 216 17.76 -2.74 -11.53
CA GLY A 216 16.76 -3.50 -12.29
C GLY A 216 17.25 -4.85 -12.80
N ALA A 217 18.50 -5.23 -12.49
CA ALA A 217 19.12 -6.52 -12.81
C ALA A 217 20.30 -6.76 -11.85
N ASN A 218 19.98 -7.02 -10.58
CA ASN A 218 21.01 -7.15 -9.54
C ASN A 218 21.98 -8.30 -9.82
N ASP A 219 21.50 -9.40 -10.36
CA ASP A 219 22.29 -10.57 -10.78
C ASP A 219 23.39 -10.24 -11.82
N ILE A 220 23.21 -9.19 -12.60
CA ILE A 220 24.18 -8.71 -13.56
C ILE A 220 25.09 -7.63 -12.96
N PHE A 221 24.52 -6.66 -12.25
CA PHE A 221 25.30 -5.51 -11.79
C PHE A 221 26.13 -5.79 -10.53
N TYR A 222 25.69 -6.68 -9.62
CA TYR A 222 26.42 -7.01 -8.40
C TYR A 222 27.42 -8.14 -8.71
N GLN A 223 28.70 -7.79 -8.83
CA GLN A 223 29.78 -8.70 -9.16
C GLN A 223 31.00 -8.39 -8.31
N GLU A 224 31.81 -9.40 -7.96
CA GLU A 224 33.01 -9.25 -7.15
C GLU A 224 34.08 -8.34 -7.78
N ASP A 225 34.09 -8.24 -9.11
CA ASP A 225 34.96 -7.38 -9.88
C ASP A 225 34.39 -6.00 -10.19
N GLY A 226 33.24 -5.66 -9.60
CA GLY A 226 32.58 -4.36 -9.72
C GLY A 226 33.46 -3.20 -9.28
N ASN A 227 33.24 -2.03 -9.89
CA ASN A 227 34.07 -0.83 -9.71
C ASN A 227 33.64 0.09 -8.55
N ILE A 228 32.50 -0.18 -7.92
CA ILE A 228 32.05 0.54 -6.72
C ILE A 228 31.69 -0.43 -5.60
N GLU A 229 31.71 0.09 -4.37
CA GLU A 229 31.09 -0.58 -3.20
C GLU A 229 29.78 0.11 -2.88
N ILE A 230 28.70 -0.67 -2.80
CA ILE A 230 27.34 -0.19 -2.55
C ILE A 230 26.73 -0.89 -1.37
N ALA A 231 26.13 -0.14 -0.44
CA ALA A 231 25.43 -0.71 0.70
C ALA A 231 24.07 -1.29 0.30
N VAL A 232 23.81 -2.50 0.76
CA VAL A 232 22.51 -3.20 0.61
C VAL A 232 21.98 -3.64 1.96
N SER A 233 20.67 -3.80 2.06
CA SER A 233 20.03 -4.24 3.30
C SER A 233 20.44 -5.66 3.70
N THR A 234 20.45 -5.93 5.00
CA THR A 234 20.56 -7.26 5.57
C THR A 234 19.27 -7.66 6.31
N THR A 235 19.33 -8.78 7.01
CA THR A 235 18.24 -9.21 7.91
C THR A 235 18.23 -8.47 9.25
N LYS A 236 19.28 -7.70 9.55
CA LYS A 236 19.46 -6.88 10.77
C LYS A 236 19.30 -5.41 10.45
N ALA A 237 19.33 -4.57 11.49
CA ALA A 237 19.42 -3.11 11.33
C ALA A 237 20.87 -2.70 11.01
N ASP A 238 21.35 -3.11 9.87
CA ASP A 238 22.65 -2.76 9.30
C ASP A 238 22.59 -2.88 7.76
N GLY A 239 23.63 -2.40 7.10
CA GLY A 239 23.88 -2.60 5.69
C GLY A 239 25.21 -3.32 5.48
N ILE A 240 25.31 -4.14 4.47
CA ILE A 240 26.58 -4.69 4.02
C ILE A 240 27.01 -4.07 2.69
N LEU A 241 28.32 -3.91 2.52
CA LEU A 241 28.89 -3.46 1.26
C LEU A 241 29.01 -4.63 0.31
N GLN A 242 28.55 -4.42 -0.93
CA GLN A 242 28.70 -5.33 -2.05
C GLN A 242 29.36 -4.58 -3.20
N LYS A 243 30.16 -5.28 -3.99
CA LYS A 243 30.72 -4.71 -5.21
C LYS A 243 29.71 -4.73 -6.34
N ALA A 244 29.68 -3.64 -7.11
CA ALA A 244 28.78 -3.52 -8.25
C ALA A 244 29.42 -2.74 -9.41
N TRP A 245 28.91 -2.98 -10.62
CA TRP A 245 29.26 -2.20 -11.80
C TRP A 245 28.39 -0.92 -11.87
N TYR A 246 29.06 0.23 -11.86
CA TYR A 246 28.45 1.53 -12.17
C TYR A 246 29.37 2.29 -13.11
N VAL A 247 28.98 2.41 -14.37
CA VAL A 247 29.85 2.88 -15.45
C VAL A 247 29.15 3.90 -16.35
N ASP A 248 29.92 4.83 -16.88
CA ASP A 248 29.44 5.84 -17.83
C ASP A 248 29.28 5.31 -19.26
N SER A 249 29.93 4.18 -19.58
CA SER A 249 29.85 3.49 -20.86
C SER A 249 29.94 1.97 -20.66
N PRO A 250 29.34 1.15 -21.54
CA PRO A 250 29.32 -0.29 -21.37
C PRO A 250 30.74 -0.90 -21.46
N ASN A 251 31.05 -1.77 -20.50
CA ASN A 251 32.24 -2.59 -20.51
C ASN A 251 32.01 -3.94 -21.23
N LYS A 252 33.07 -4.75 -21.39
CA LYS A 252 32.98 -6.06 -22.06
C LYS A 252 32.02 -7.03 -21.36
N TYR A 253 31.91 -6.96 -20.03
CA TYR A 253 31.02 -7.80 -19.25
C TYR A 253 29.56 -7.42 -19.50
N LEU A 254 29.19 -6.15 -19.35
CA LEU A 254 27.80 -5.68 -19.56
C LEU A 254 27.34 -5.89 -21.01
N LEU A 255 28.26 -5.83 -22.00
CA LEU A 255 27.92 -6.10 -23.41
C LEU A 255 27.38 -7.53 -23.63
N GLN A 256 27.84 -8.51 -22.84
CA GLN A 256 27.33 -9.89 -22.90
C GLN A 256 25.90 -10.02 -22.44
N HIS A 257 25.39 -9.07 -21.63
CA HIS A 257 24.06 -9.05 -21.05
C HIS A 257 23.13 -8.00 -21.66
N LYS A 258 23.51 -7.40 -22.81
CA LYS A 258 22.81 -6.26 -23.40
C LYS A 258 21.33 -6.49 -23.64
N GLU A 259 20.93 -7.63 -24.18
CA GLU A 259 19.54 -7.95 -24.48
C GLU A 259 18.70 -7.99 -23.19
N GLN A 260 19.21 -8.63 -22.14
CA GLN A 260 18.57 -8.69 -20.84
C GLN A 260 18.46 -7.30 -20.21
N LEU A 261 19.50 -6.48 -20.31
CA LEU A 261 19.53 -5.13 -19.79
C LEU A 261 18.59 -4.17 -20.54
N LEU A 262 18.39 -4.36 -21.84
CA LEU A 262 17.40 -3.63 -22.63
C LEU A 262 15.95 -3.98 -22.24
N SER A 263 15.69 -5.23 -21.86
CA SER A 263 14.33 -5.73 -21.55
C SER A 263 13.84 -5.33 -20.15
N ARG A 264 14.63 -4.64 -19.32
CA ARG A 264 14.23 -4.23 -17.96
C ARG A 264 13.03 -3.29 -17.98
N GLY A 265 12.00 -3.61 -17.15
CA GLY A 265 10.75 -2.84 -17.08
C GLY A 265 10.76 -1.63 -16.15
N ILE A 266 11.91 -1.26 -15.55
CA ILE A 266 11.98 -0.20 -14.52
C ILE A 266 11.86 1.22 -15.10
N ARG A 267 12.32 1.40 -16.32
CA ARG A 267 12.17 2.58 -17.17
C ARG A 267 12.39 2.18 -18.64
N ASN A 268 12.22 3.11 -19.58
CA ASN A 268 12.55 2.83 -20.98
C ASN A 268 14.06 2.81 -21.18
N PHE A 269 14.59 1.65 -21.61
CA PHE A 269 15.95 1.47 -22.02
C PHE A 269 16.04 1.37 -23.54
N ASN A 270 17.16 1.84 -24.12
CA ASN A 270 17.43 1.83 -25.55
C ASN A 270 18.94 1.73 -25.80
N GLU A 271 19.35 1.78 -27.03
CA GLU A 271 20.77 1.67 -27.46
C GLU A 271 21.72 2.68 -26.80
N SER A 272 21.19 3.82 -26.30
CA SER A 272 22.03 4.88 -25.73
C SER A 272 22.11 4.85 -24.19
N ASN A 273 21.40 3.93 -23.51
CA ASN A 273 21.32 3.95 -22.04
C ASN A 273 21.13 2.58 -21.37
N TRP A 274 21.18 1.48 -22.11
CA TRP A 274 20.89 0.13 -21.60
C TRP A 274 21.83 -0.35 -20.48
N TRP A 275 23.05 0.20 -20.39
CA TRP A 275 24.01 -0.11 -19.31
C TRP A 275 23.81 0.70 -18.05
N GLU A 276 22.97 1.72 -18.07
CA GLU A 276 22.71 2.55 -16.90
C GLU A 276 21.82 1.83 -15.88
N TRP A 277 21.96 2.22 -14.64
CA TRP A 277 21.01 1.82 -13.59
C TRP A 277 19.62 2.42 -13.84
N GLY A 278 18.58 1.69 -13.48
CA GLY A 278 17.19 2.12 -13.62
C GLY A 278 16.86 3.39 -12.83
N ARG A 279 17.38 3.48 -11.59
CA ARG A 279 17.49 4.71 -10.81
C ARG A 279 18.95 4.98 -10.54
N LYS A 280 19.40 6.19 -10.90
CA LYS A 280 20.80 6.58 -10.73
C LYS A 280 21.19 6.66 -9.25
N ILE A 281 22.46 6.42 -9.00
CA ILE A 281 23.09 6.59 -7.69
C ILE A 281 23.30 8.08 -7.44
N THR A 282 22.90 8.56 -6.26
CA THR A 282 23.28 9.87 -5.74
C THR A 282 24.19 9.65 -4.54
N PRO A 283 25.49 9.93 -4.64
CA PRO A 283 26.43 9.66 -3.56
C PRO A 283 26.14 10.53 -2.33
N LEU A 284 26.35 9.97 -1.16
CA LEU A 284 26.37 10.72 0.10
C LEU A 284 27.80 11.15 0.39
N THR A 285 27.95 12.35 0.93
CA THR A 285 29.25 12.96 1.27
C THR A 285 29.52 13.02 2.78
N SER A 286 28.58 12.55 3.59
CA SER A 286 28.64 12.55 5.04
C SER A 286 27.85 11.37 5.61
N PRO A 287 28.10 10.97 6.86
CA PRO A 287 27.28 9.98 7.55
C PRO A 287 25.81 10.36 7.52
N ALA A 288 24.95 9.37 7.44
CA ALA A 288 23.49 9.52 7.46
C ALA A 288 22.86 8.42 8.33
N ILE A 289 21.59 8.61 8.67
CA ILE A 289 20.80 7.55 9.32
C ILE A 289 20.19 6.70 8.22
N PHE A 290 20.30 5.38 8.37
CA PHE A 290 19.76 4.43 7.43
C PHE A 290 18.67 3.58 8.06
N VAL A 291 17.76 3.09 7.21
CA VAL A 291 16.77 2.08 7.56
C VAL A 291 16.53 1.14 6.38
N ASN A 292 16.42 -0.16 6.65
CA ASN A 292 16.04 -1.15 5.65
C ASN A 292 14.56 -0.94 5.25
N CYS A 293 14.25 -0.94 3.95
CA CYS A 293 12.87 -0.79 3.46
C CYS A 293 11.93 -1.86 4.04
N LYS A 294 12.46 -3.02 4.42
CA LYS A 294 11.72 -4.10 5.10
C LYS A 294 12.62 -4.71 6.17
N THR A 295 12.14 -4.76 7.41
CA THR A 295 12.91 -5.34 8.52
C THR A 295 11.99 -5.96 9.57
N ARG A 296 12.52 -6.92 10.34
CA ARG A 296 11.90 -7.45 11.57
C ARG A 296 12.52 -6.84 12.83
N ASP A 297 13.54 -6.03 12.66
CA ASP A 297 14.18 -5.37 13.79
C ASP A 297 13.27 -4.26 14.32
N MET A 298 13.06 -4.22 15.64
CA MET A 298 12.22 -3.21 16.29
C MET A 298 12.99 -1.90 16.57
N LYS A 299 14.32 -1.90 16.41
CA LYS A 299 15.19 -0.72 16.42
C LYS A 299 15.91 -0.62 15.07
N PRO A 300 15.18 -0.29 14.01
CA PRO A 300 15.65 -0.49 12.64
C PRO A 300 16.56 0.62 12.11
N PHE A 301 16.68 1.75 12.81
CA PHE A 301 17.47 2.90 12.37
C PHE A 301 18.90 2.82 12.93
N TYR A 302 19.89 3.10 12.06
CA TYR A 302 21.30 3.04 12.40
C TYR A 302 22.10 4.09 11.62
N ILE A 303 23.26 4.51 12.15
CA ILE A 303 24.19 5.42 11.46
C ILE A 303 25.06 4.60 10.50
N GLY A 304 25.21 5.07 9.27
CA GLY A 304 26.07 4.48 8.26
C GLY A 304 26.92 5.53 7.54
N GLU A 305 28.13 5.12 7.12
CA GLU A 305 29.07 5.94 6.36
C GLU A 305 29.16 5.43 4.90
N TYR A 306 28.00 5.15 4.29
CA TYR A 306 27.94 4.61 2.93
C TYR A 306 27.88 5.74 1.91
N GLN A 307 28.88 5.79 1.02
CA GLN A 307 28.84 6.70 -0.13
C GLN A 307 27.73 6.31 -1.12
N TRP A 308 27.56 5.01 -1.35
CA TRP A 308 26.60 4.44 -2.28
C TRP A 308 25.68 3.47 -1.56
N TYR A 309 24.39 3.48 -1.85
CA TYR A 309 23.41 2.53 -1.30
C TYR A 309 22.31 2.24 -2.30
N ASP A 310 21.75 1.05 -2.23
CA ASP A 310 20.72 0.58 -3.15
C ASP A 310 19.29 0.80 -2.64
N GLY A 311 18.32 0.51 -3.51
CA GLY A 311 16.89 0.73 -3.24
C GLY A 311 16.28 -0.14 -2.15
N SER A 312 17.04 -1.03 -1.52
CA SER A 312 16.63 -1.76 -0.31
C SER A 312 16.78 -0.93 0.97
N LEU A 313 17.49 0.21 0.89
CA LEU A 313 17.76 1.14 1.98
C LEU A 313 17.12 2.51 1.72
N LEU A 314 16.70 3.15 2.80
CA LEU A 314 16.42 4.59 2.84
C LEU A 314 17.50 5.28 3.67
N ALA A 315 17.95 6.45 3.22
CA ALA A 315 18.80 7.35 3.98
C ALA A 315 17.98 8.54 4.48
N LEU A 316 18.11 8.86 5.75
CA LEU A 316 17.54 10.04 6.39
C LEU A 316 18.69 11.01 6.65
N ILE A 317 18.69 12.15 5.96
CA ILE A 317 19.71 13.17 6.05
C ILE A 317 19.14 14.33 6.87
N PRO A 318 19.69 14.65 8.07
CA PRO A 318 19.21 15.75 8.87
C PRO A 318 19.28 17.09 8.10
N LYS A 319 18.23 17.87 8.18
CA LYS A 319 18.14 19.21 7.56
C LYS A 319 18.86 20.28 8.36
N THR A 320 19.06 20.02 9.65
CA THR A 320 19.82 20.92 10.57
C THR A 320 20.95 20.14 11.24
N LYS A 321 21.90 20.85 11.82
CA LYS A 321 22.99 20.28 12.62
C LYS A 321 22.76 20.47 14.12
N ASP A 322 21.54 20.79 14.52
CA ASP A 322 21.20 21.13 15.90
C ASP A 322 21.15 19.89 16.81
N TYR A 323 21.07 18.70 16.23
CA TYR A 323 21.00 17.42 16.93
C TYR A 323 22.14 16.49 16.51
N ALA A 324 22.68 15.72 17.44
CA ALA A 324 23.59 14.65 17.12
C ALA A 324 22.88 13.51 16.38
N LEU A 325 23.58 12.77 15.52
CA LEU A 325 22.97 11.66 14.78
C LEU A 325 22.50 10.54 15.72
N GLU A 326 23.21 10.33 16.81
CA GLU A 326 22.92 9.35 17.86
C GLU A 326 21.57 9.65 18.52
N ASP A 327 21.31 10.92 18.89
CA ASP A 327 20.05 11.35 19.50
C ASP A 327 18.88 11.16 18.53
N LEU A 328 19.10 11.47 17.25
CA LEU A 328 18.10 11.28 16.20
C LEU A 328 17.81 9.80 15.93
N VAL A 329 18.80 8.93 15.97
CA VAL A 329 18.62 7.47 15.87
C VAL A 329 17.83 6.95 17.07
N GLU A 330 18.12 7.43 18.28
CA GLU A 330 17.38 7.03 19.47
C GLU A 330 15.92 7.47 19.38
N LEU A 331 15.64 8.70 18.96
CA LEU A 331 14.28 9.20 18.71
C LEU A 331 13.52 8.33 17.70
N LEU A 332 14.15 8.01 16.56
CA LEU A 332 13.57 7.19 15.52
C LEU A 332 13.30 5.75 16.00
N ASN A 333 14.20 5.18 16.77
CA ASN A 333 14.08 3.82 17.31
C ASN A 333 13.09 3.71 18.49
N ASN A 334 12.74 4.82 19.14
CA ASN A 334 11.73 4.89 20.20
C ASN A 334 10.35 5.27 19.67
N THR A 335 10.22 5.60 18.38
CA THR A 335 8.95 5.92 17.73
C THR A 335 8.10 4.66 17.53
N ASP A 336 6.82 4.72 17.88
CA ASP A 336 5.86 3.64 17.61
C ASP A 336 5.45 3.65 16.13
N TRP A 337 6.23 2.94 15.33
CA TRP A 337 5.99 2.79 13.89
C TRP A 337 4.77 1.92 13.57
N ALA A 338 4.41 1.00 14.47
CA ALA A 338 3.26 0.12 14.27
C ALA A 338 1.96 0.92 14.30
N SER A 339 1.77 1.80 15.30
CA SER A 339 0.58 2.65 15.41
C SER A 339 0.45 3.61 14.21
N GLN A 340 1.58 4.05 13.64
CA GLN A 340 1.60 4.85 12.43
C GLN A 340 1.41 4.04 11.13
N GLY A 341 1.20 2.70 11.23
CA GLY A 341 0.87 1.84 10.09
C GLY A 341 2.04 1.38 9.26
N PHE A 342 3.24 1.34 9.82
CA PHE A 342 4.42 0.79 9.14
C PHE A 342 4.60 -0.71 9.35
N GLN A 343 3.80 -1.36 10.21
CA GLN A 343 3.88 -2.80 10.43
C GLN A 343 2.97 -3.57 9.47
N VAL A 344 3.55 -4.55 8.77
CA VAL A 344 2.85 -5.42 7.81
C VAL A 344 3.44 -6.83 7.93
N GLY A 345 2.62 -7.82 8.31
CA GLY A 345 3.03 -9.23 8.39
C GLY A 345 4.24 -9.45 9.32
N GLY A 346 4.23 -8.87 10.53
CA GLY A 346 5.32 -8.97 11.51
C GLY A 346 6.62 -8.29 11.10
N ARG A 347 6.57 -7.38 10.12
CA ARG A 347 7.71 -6.61 9.63
C ARG A 347 7.39 -5.13 9.61
N LEU A 348 8.37 -4.29 9.88
CA LEU A 348 8.31 -2.88 9.54
C LEU A 348 8.62 -2.71 8.05
N VAL A 349 7.79 -1.92 7.37
CA VAL A 349 7.92 -1.62 5.93
C VAL A 349 7.95 -0.12 5.74
N PHE A 350 9.09 0.39 5.29
CA PHE A 350 9.32 1.81 5.08
C PHE A 350 9.42 2.13 3.59
N GLY A 351 8.57 3.06 3.14
CA GLY A 351 8.70 3.68 1.82
C GLY A 351 9.16 5.12 1.97
N GLN A 352 9.90 5.65 1.01
CA GLN A 352 10.42 7.02 1.07
C GLN A 352 9.33 8.04 1.42
N ARG A 353 8.23 8.06 0.66
CA ARG A 353 7.16 9.04 0.84
C ARG A 353 6.37 8.80 2.12
N SER A 354 6.06 7.54 2.47
CA SER A 354 5.33 7.24 3.70
C SER A 354 6.15 7.61 4.94
N LEU A 355 7.47 7.37 4.91
CA LEU A 355 8.37 7.73 6.01
C LEU A 355 8.51 9.25 6.13
N SER A 356 8.67 9.98 5.01
CA SER A 356 8.72 11.45 5.03
C SER A 356 7.47 12.08 5.67
N ASN A 357 6.32 11.43 5.52
CA ASN A 357 5.03 11.89 6.06
C ASN A 357 4.71 11.31 7.47
N ALA A 358 5.62 10.58 8.09
CA ALA A 358 5.44 10.12 9.47
C ALA A 358 5.61 11.26 10.49
N TYR A 359 5.21 11.02 11.73
CA TYR A 359 5.29 11.99 12.81
C TYR A 359 6.23 11.49 13.93
N LEU A 360 7.02 12.40 14.46
CA LEU A 360 7.95 12.16 15.56
C LEU A 360 7.55 13.00 16.78
N ILE A 361 7.53 12.39 17.95
CA ILE A 361 7.33 13.09 19.23
C ILE A 361 8.72 13.49 19.72
N LEU A 362 9.02 14.79 19.70
CA LEU A 362 10.28 15.35 20.17
C LEU A 362 10.32 15.40 21.68
#